data_e58c5d6160a9ba6a72e7503568b4a786
#
_entry.id   e58c5d6160a9ba6a72e7503568b4a786
#
_cell.length_a   1.000
_cell.length_b   1.000
_cell.length_c   1.000
_cell.angle_alpha   90.00
_cell.angle_beta   90.00
_cell.angle_gamma   90.00
#
_symmetry.space_group_name_H-M   'P 1'
#
loop_
_entity.id
_entity.type
_entity.pdbx_description
1 polymer ?
#
loop_
_entity_poly.entity_id
_entity_poly.type
_entity_poly.pdbx_seq_one_letter_code
_entity_poly.pdbx_strand_id
1 'polypeptide(L)'
;MKELIYNPDPEPVLEPLFERHSLDEVEWSDLYEVTCNGVKQAVHYTDSFHYAPVAVSGENGGIDVEIAISRPFEQVQIRPSSYGIEFHREGQKLRFHLPRIMKVSVELDGDLKSPLFILCSPKIEKPQNTTICFERGKVYNVATLELHDNDVVYLEEGSVVYGRIYACQCKNIQIIGNGILNGSPWHLPDSNGKLFLVDLRWCENVRIEGITVVDSPMWQI
;
A
#
# COMPACT_ATOMS: atom_id res chain seq x y z
N MET A 1 -9.27 -33.04 26.33
CA MET A 1 -8.72 -31.95 25.47
C MET A 1 -7.43 -31.47 26.13
N LYS A 2 -6.29 -31.59 25.44
CA LYS A 2 -5.06 -30.97 25.93
C LYS A 2 -5.20 -29.46 25.69
N GLU A 3 -5.14 -28.68 26.77
CA GLU A 3 -4.95 -27.25 26.66
C GLU A 3 -3.64 -27.00 25.85
N LEU A 4 -3.79 -26.41 24.70
CA LEU A 4 -2.64 -25.87 23.97
C LEU A 4 -2.13 -24.66 24.78
N ILE A 5 -1.11 -24.92 25.61
CA ILE A 5 -0.38 -23.85 26.26
C ILE A 5 0.38 -23.12 25.16
N TYR A 6 -0.15 -21.99 24.74
CA TYR A 6 0.53 -21.08 23.84
C TYR A 6 1.63 -20.36 24.62
N ASN A 7 2.87 -20.58 24.19
CA ASN A 7 3.99 -19.80 24.64
C ASN A 7 4.35 -18.82 23.49
N PRO A 8 3.99 -17.55 23.57
CA PRO A 8 4.35 -16.60 22.53
C PRO A 8 5.87 -16.54 22.48
N ASP A 9 6.44 -16.85 21.32
CA ASP A 9 7.83 -16.53 21.07
C ASP A 9 8.03 -15.03 21.32
N PRO A 10 9.07 -14.61 22.01
CA PRO A 10 9.32 -13.20 22.24
C PRO A 10 9.37 -12.48 20.89
N GLU A 11 8.64 -11.38 20.80
CA GLU A 11 8.66 -10.57 19.58
C GLU A 11 10.10 -10.12 19.29
N PRO A 12 10.56 -10.27 18.04
CA PRO A 12 11.85 -9.75 17.67
C PRO A 12 11.85 -8.22 17.87
N VAL A 13 12.78 -7.71 18.59
CA VAL A 13 13.01 -6.26 18.66
C VAL A 13 13.57 -5.86 17.30
N LEU A 14 12.74 -5.18 16.51
CA LEU A 14 13.12 -4.70 15.19
C LEU A 14 13.46 -3.24 15.29
N GLU A 15 14.70 -2.91 15.04
CA GLU A 15 15.10 -1.53 14.83
C GLU A 15 15.15 -1.26 13.34
N PRO A 16 14.51 -0.18 12.85
CA PRO A 16 14.62 0.19 11.45
C PRO A 16 16.08 0.55 11.13
N LEU A 17 16.55 0.18 9.95
CA LEU A 17 17.90 0.47 9.49
C LEU A 17 18.18 1.98 9.38
N PHE A 18 17.13 2.75 9.18
CA PHE A 18 17.17 4.21 9.13
C PHE A 18 15.81 4.79 9.53
N GLU A 19 15.85 5.99 10.03
CA GLU A 19 14.65 6.75 10.36
C GLU A 19 14.28 7.66 9.19
N ARG A 20 13.01 7.67 8.84
CA ARG A 20 12.44 8.60 7.87
C ARG A 20 11.37 9.42 8.55
N HIS A 21 11.46 10.73 8.44
CA HIS A 21 10.64 11.66 9.20
C HIS A 21 9.92 12.70 8.34
N SER A 22 10.18 12.73 7.03
CA SER A 22 9.57 13.69 6.11
C SER A 22 9.16 13.06 4.78
N LEU A 23 8.30 13.74 4.02
CA LEU A 23 7.93 13.31 2.68
C LEU A 23 9.10 13.34 1.70
N ASP A 24 10.13 14.13 1.97
CA ASP A 24 11.34 14.19 1.14
C ASP A 24 12.14 12.89 1.16
N GLU A 25 11.90 12.04 2.15
CA GLU A 25 12.53 10.72 2.28
C GLU A 25 11.74 9.59 1.63
N VAL A 26 10.54 9.89 1.11
CA VAL A 26 9.74 8.94 0.33
C VAL A 26 10.30 8.84 -1.07
N GLU A 27 10.50 7.63 -1.56
CA GLU A 27 10.95 7.41 -2.91
C GLU A 27 9.82 7.63 -3.92
N TRP A 28 10.03 8.58 -4.82
CA TRP A 28 9.09 8.96 -5.85
C TRP A 28 9.49 8.39 -7.21
N SER A 29 8.49 8.09 -8.03
CA SER A 29 8.75 7.70 -9.41
C SER A 29 9.35 8.87 -10.21
N ASP A 30 10.45 8.61 -10.88
CA ASP A 30 11.04 9.47 -11.91
C ASP A 30 10.60 9.09 -13.33
N LEU A 31 9.95 7.92 -13.45
CA LEU A 31 9.55 7.33 -14.72
C LEU A 31 8.10 7.64 -15.10
N TYR A 32 7.19 7.70 -14.13
CA TYR A 32 5.75 7.80 -14.38
C TYR A 32 5.12 9.00 -13.69
N GLU A 33 4.28 9.73 -14.41
CA GLU A 33 3.29 10.63 -13.84
C GLU A 33 1.89 10.07 -14.15
N VAL A 34 1.03 9.99 -13.15
CA VAL A 34 -0.32 9.43 -13.25
C VAL A 34 -1.35 10.50 -12.91
N THR A 35 -2.40 10.58 -13.74
CA THR A 35 -3.57 11.41 -13.50
C THR A 35 -4.81 10.53 -13.58
N CYS A 36 -5.67 10.58 -12.56
CA CYS A 36 -6.94 9.85 -12.52
C CYS A 36 -8.08 10.86 -12.42
N ASN A 37 -9.05 10.80 -13.35
CA ASN A 37 -10.17 11.76 -13.43
C ASN A 37 -9.72 13.23 -13.37
N GLY A 38 -8.60 13.57 -14.03
CA GLY A 38 -8.03 14.91 -14.06
C GLY A 38 -7.25 15.31 -12.79
N VAL A 39 -7.12 14.45 -11.80
CA VAL A 39 -6.37 14.70 -10.56
C VAL A 39 -5.04 13.96 -10.60
N LYS A 40 -3.93 14.71 -10.43
CA LYS A 40 -2.58 14.13 -10.35
C LYS A 40 -2.45 13.26 -9.11
N GLN A 41 -1.97 12.04 -9.30
CA GLN A 41 -1.72 11.06 -8.24
C GLN A 41 -0.26 11.05 -7.82
N ALA A 42 0.00 10.76 -6.56
CA ALA A 42 1.33 10.46 -6.08
C ALA A 42 1.78 9.10 -6.63
N VAL A 43 2.93 9.07 -7.31
CA VAL A 43 3.51 7.82 -7.80
C VAL A 43 4.77 7.54 -7.02
N HIS A 44 4.71 6.50 -6.21
CA HIS A 44 5.82 6.03 -5.38
C HIS A 44 6.68 5.03 -6.16
N TYR A 45 7.88 4.80 -5.65
CA TYR A 45 8.82 3.82 -6.18
C TYR A 45 9.30 2.88 -5.07
N THR A 46 9.53 1.66 -5.45
CA THR A 46 10.31 0.66 -4.68
C THR A 46 11.44 0.15 -5.56
N ASP A 47 12.36 -0.62 -5.02
CA ASP A 47 13.44 -1.24 -5.80
C ASP A 47 12.95 -2.15 -6.95
N SER A 48 11.66 -2.44 -7.01
CA SER A 48 11.11 -3.45 -7.91
C SER A 48 9.91 -2.98 -8.73
N PHE A 49 9.26 -1.87 -8.38
CA PHE A 49 8.09 -1.39 -9.11
C PHE A 49 7.72 0.05 -8.72
N HIS A 50 6.92 0.68 -9.58
CA HIS A 50 6.26 1.95 -9.29
C HIS A 50 4.79 1.69 -8.93
N TYR A 51 4.21 2.52 -8.05
CA TYR A 51 2.82 2.34 -7.67
C TYR A 51 2.13 3.65 -7.33
N ALA A 52 0.87 3.76 -7.71
CA ALA A 52 -0.01 4.88 -7.43
C ALA A 52 -1.24 4.36 -6.68
N PRO A 53 -1.33 4.54 -5.35
CA PRO A 53 -2.57 4.35 -4.62
C PRO A 53 -3.57 5.43 -5.03
N VAL A 54 -4.80 5.02 -5.37
CA VAL A 54 -5.84 5.93 -5.86
C VAL A 54 -7.11 5.71 -5.05
N ALA A 55 -7.48 6.67 -4.22
CA ALA A 55 -8.73 6.65 -3.48
C ALA A 55 -9.86 7.21 -4.36
N VAL A 56 -10.87 6.40 -4.64
CA VAL A 56 -11.96 6.75 -5.54
C VAL A 56 -13.24 7.03 -4.75
N SER A 57 -13.76 8.23 -4.90
CA SER A 57 -15.07 8.62 -4.32
C SER A 57 -16.22 8.16 -5.22
N GLY A 58 -17.26 7.57 -4.63
CA GLY A 58 -18.46 7.09 -5.35
C GLY A 58 -18.35 5.64 -5.82
N GLU A 59 -19.48 4.96 -5.85
CA GLU A 59 -19.54 3.51 -6.10
C GLU A 59 -19.59 3.13 -7.60
N ASN A 60 -19.94 4.04 -8.50
CA ASN A 60 -20.36 3.71 -9.89
C ASN A 60 -19.65 4.51 -10.98
N GLY A 61 -18.57 5.18 -10.72
CA GLY A 61 -17.84 5.93 -11.73
C GLY A 61 -16.68 5.13 -12.31
N GLY A 62 -16.56 5.09 -13.64
CA GLY A 62 -15.31 4.70 -14.28
C GLY A 62 -14.19 5.68 -13.93
N ILE A 63 -12.97 5.28 -14.16
CA ILE A 63 -11.78 6.09 -13.86
C ILE A 63 -11.04 6.32 -15.17
N ASP A 64 -10.96 7.57 -15.60
CA ASP A 64 -10.14 7.96 -16.73
C ASP A 64 -8.70 8.11 -16.25
N VAL A 65 -7.80 7.32 -16.82
CA VAL A 65 -6.39 7.29 -16.45
C VAL A 65 -5.57 7.87 -17.59
N GLU A 66 -4.71 8.84 -17.25
CA GLU A 66 -3.65 9.32 -18.11
C GLU A 66 -2.29 9.07 -17.43
N ILE A 67 -1.35 8.50 -18.19
CA ILE A 67 0.02 8.25 -17.74
C ILE A 67 0.96 8.96 -18.68
N ALA A 68 1.85 9.83 -18.16
CA ALA A 68 3.00 10.33 -18.87
C ALA A 68 4.24 9.53 -18.44
N ILE A 69 5.05 9.14 -19.43
CA ILE A 69 6.22 8.26 -19.26
C ILE A 69 7.46 9.03 -19.67
N SER A 70 8.49 9.08 -18.83
CA SER A 70 9.67 9.90 -19.06
C SER A 70 10.67 9.31 -20.05
N ARG A 71 10.54 8.02 -20.41
CA ARG A 71 11.41 7.36 -21.39
C ARG A 71 10.65 6.90 -22.64
N PRO A 72 11.32 6.75 -23.80
CA PRO A 72 10.74 6.07 -24.95
C PRO A 72 10.39 4.61 -24.63
N PHE A 73 9.35 4.11 -25.29
CA PHE A 73 8.94 2.70 -25.23
C PHE A 73 8.26 2.29 -26.54
N GLU A 74 8.25 1.01 -26.85
CA GLU A 74 7.63 0.48 -28.07
C GLU A 74 6.33 -0.26 -27.77
N GLN A 75 6.34 -1.10 -26.75
CA GLN A 75 5.22 -1.97 -26.40
C GLN A 75 4.64 -1.62 -25.03
N VAL A 76 3.32 -1.81 -24.93
CA VAL A 76 2.58 -1.61 -23.68
C VAL A 76 1.71 -2.82 -23.44
N GLN A 77 1.69 -3.30 -22.20
CA GLN A 77 0.74 -4.30 -21.76
C GLN A 77 0.07 -3.83 -20.46
N ILE A 78 -1.26 -3.82 -20.46
CA ILE A 78 -2.06 -3.56 -19.24
C ILE A 78 -2.56 -4.91 -18.73
N ARG A 79 -2.30 -5.18 -17.46
CA ARG A 79 -2.72 -6.43 -16.81
C ARG A 79 -3.71 -6.19 -15.68
N PRO A 80 -4.57 -7.16 -15.35
CA PRO A 80 -4.72 -8.47 -16.02
C PRO A 80 -5.24 -8.35 -17.44
N SER A 81 -4.65 -9.11 -18.37
CA SER A 81 -5.07 -9.09 -19.79
C SER A 81 -6.53 -9.51 -19.98
N SER A 82 -7.08 -10.29 -19.03
CA SER A 82 -8.48 -10.71 -19.01
C SER A 82 -9.49 -9.56 -18.84
N TYR A 83 -9.02 -8.38 -18.42
CA TYR A 83 -9.88 -7.20 -18.31
C TYR A 83 -10.15 -6.53 -19.65
N GLY A 84 -9.35 -6.81 -20.68
CA GLY A 84 -9.53 -6.26 -22.02
C GLY A 84 -9.48 -4.74 -22.08
N ILE A 85 -8.62 -4.13 -21.27
CA ILE A 85 -8.52 -2.67 -21.19
C ILE A 85 -7.84 -2.17 -22.48
N GLU A 86 -8.61 -1.44 -23.27
CA GLU A 86 -8.10 -0.73 -24.44
C GLU A 86 -7.45 0.58 -24.01
N PHE A 87 -6.35 0.94 -24.68
CA PHE A 87 -5.67 2.20 -24.42
C PHE A 87 -5.37 2.96 -25.71
N HIS A 88 -5.30 4.26 -25.60
CA HIS A 88 -4.81 5.16 -26.63
C HIS A 88 -3.41 5.65 -26.28
N ARG A 89 -2.50 5.63 -27.27
CA ARG A 89 -1.13 6.12 -27.12
C ARG A 89 -0.89 7.36 -27.97
N GLU A 90 -0.32 8.38 -27.37
CA GLU A 90 0.14 9.59 -28.06
C GLU A 90 1.56 9.91 -27.60
N GLY A 91 2.54 9.52 -28.41
CA GLY A 91 3.98 9.65 -28.03
C GLY A 91 4.30 8.85 -26.78
N GLN A 92 4.66 9.56 -25.70
CA GLN A 92 4.98 8.99 -24.38
C GLN A 92 3.80 9.06 -23.38
N LYS A 93 2.59 9.32 -23.88
CA LYS A 93 1.38 9.35 -23.08
C LYS A 93 0.48 8.16 -23.40
N LEU A 94 -0.12 7.61 -22.36
CA LEU A 94 -1.15 6.58 -22.43
C LEU A 94 -2.43 7.09 -21.82
N ARG A 95 -3.58 6.78 -22.43
CA ARG A 95 -4.91 7.06 -21.90
C ARG A 95 -5.76 5.81 -21.99
N PHE A 96 -6.45 5.48 -20.93
CA PHE A 96 -7.41 4.39 -20.89
C PHE A 96 -8.49 4.63 -19.85
N HIS A 97 -9.56 3.87 -19.97
CA HIS A 97 -10.69 3.93 -19.06
C HIS A 97 -10.81 2.64 -18.25
N LEU A 98 -10.90 2.75 -16.93
CA LEU A 98 -11.27 1.65 -16.04
C LEU A 98 -12.77 1.74 -15.75
N PRO A 99 -13.58 0.74 -16.14
CA PRO A 99 -15.04 0.83 -16.04
C PRO A 99 -15.56 0.78 -14.59
N ARG A 100 -14.71 0.48 -13.64
CA ARG A 100 -15.00 0.38 -12.21
C ARG A 100 -13.72 0.51 -11.41
N ILE A 101 -13.83 0.57 -10.09
CA ILE A 101 -12.67 0.46 -9.18
C ILE A 101 -11.99 -0.90 -9.39
N MET A 102 -10.73 -0.87 -9.81
CA MET A 102 -9.92 -2.05 -10.08
C MET A 102 -8.43 -1.73 -9.94
N LYS A 103 -7.64 -2.77 -9.82
CA LYS A 103 -6.18 -2.67 -9.74
C LYS A 103 -5.60 -3.20 -11.04
N VAL A 104 -4.67 -2.45 -11.62
CA VAL A 104 -4.01 -2.82 -12.88
C VAL A 104 -2.52 -2.56 -12.80
N SER A 105 -1.74 -3.29 -13.61
CA SER A 105 -0.34 -2.95 -13.88
C SER A 105 -0.18 -2.52 -15.33
N VAL A 106 0.76 -1.61 -15.55
CA VAL A 106 1.22 -1.16 -16.88
C VAL A 106 2.68 -1.57 -17.03
N GLU A 107 2.95 -2.40 -18.01
CA GLU A 107 4.27 -2.94 -18.32
C GLU A 107 4.73 -2.38 -19.68
N LEU A 108 5.98 -1.90 -19.74
CA LEU A 108 6.58 -1.34 -20.95
C LEU A 108 7.65 -2.30 -21.47
N ASP A 109 7.61 -2.59 -22.78
CA ASP A 109 8.65 -3.39 -23.49
C ASP A 109 8.93 -4.76 -22.89
N GLY A 110 7.97 -5.35 -22.17
CA GLY A 110 8.14 -6.61 -21.46
C GLY A 110 9.03 -6.51 -20.22
N ASP A 111 9.36 -5.32 -19.78
CA ASP A 111 10.12 -5.08 -18.55
C ASP A 111 9.25 -5.37 -17.32
N LEU A 112 9.55 -6.47 -16.63
CA LEU A 112 8.87 -6.89 -15.40
C LEU A 112 9.55 -6.34 -14.13
N LYS A 113 10.62 -5.56 -14.28
CA LYS A 113 11.37 -5.01 -13.13
C LYS A 113 10.97 -3.58 -12.78
N SER A 114 10.22 -2.91 -13.66
CA SER A 114 9.77 -1.53 -13.45
C SER A 114 8.30 -1.34 -13.86
N PRO A 115 7.37 -2.25 -13.54
CA PRO A 115 5.96 -2.06 -13.85
C PRO A 115 5.38 -0.92 -13.01
N LEU A 116 4.34 -0.27 -13.55
CA LEU A 116 3.53 0.68 -12.79
C LEU A 116 2.24 -0.02 -12.32
N PHE A 117 2.01 -0.07 -11.01
CA PHE A 117 0.73 -0.49 -10.44
C PHE A 117 -0.17 0.72 -10.17
N ILE A 118 -1.39 0.69 -10.68
CA ILE A 118 -2.45 1.64 -10.35
C ILE A 118 -3.42 0.91 -9.42
N LEU A 119 -3.44 1.31 -8.16
CA LEU A 119 -4.10 0.59 -7.08
C LEU A 119 -5.36 1.35 -6.65
N CYS A 120 -6.40 1.32 -7.50
CA CYS A 120 -7.66 1.95 -7.16
C CYS A 120 -8.39 1.19 -6.05
N SER A 121 -8.86 1.92 -5.05
CA SER A 121 -9.68 1.42 -3.95
C SER A 121 -10.80 2.42 -3.61
N PRO A 122 -11.91 1.99 -3.01
CA PRO A 122 -12.90 2.92 -2.49
C PRO A 122 -12.26 3.89 -1.50
N LYS A 123 -12.66 5.14 -1.54
CA LYS A 123 -12.27 6.10 -0.52
C LYS A 123 -12.91 5.72 0.82
N ILE A 124 -12.08 5.57 1.83
CA ILE A 124 -12.51 5.26 3.19
C ILE A 124 -12.56 6.55 4.01
N GLU A 125 -13.75 6.87 4.52
CA GLU A 125 -13.93 8.01 5.40
C GLU A 125 -13.45 7.68 6.82
N LYS A 126 -12.90 8.69 7.50
CA LYS A 126 -12.39 8.55 8.86
C LYS A 126 -13.52 8.26 9.85
N PRO A 127 -13.49 7.13 10.57
CA PRO A 127 -14.47 6.82 11.60
C PRO A 127 -14.41 7.80 12.78
N GLN A 128 -15.55 8.05 13.39
CA GLN A 128 -15.62 8.91 14.59
C GLN A 128 -14.88 8.31 15.80
N ASN A 129 -14.84 6.99 15.88
CA ASN A 129 -14.19 6.25 16.96
C ASN A 129 -12.72 5.90 16.66
N THR A 130 -12.06 6.64 15.75
CA THR A 130 -10.64 6.45 15.46
C THR A 130 -9.79 6.69 16.71
N THR A 131 -8.99 5.68 17.09
CA THR A 131 -8.07 5.76 18.25
C THR A 131 -6.67 6.19 17.82
N ILE A 132 -6.22 5.78 16.63
CA ILE A 132 -4.91 6.10 16.08
C ILE A 132 -5.10 6.65 14.66
N CYS A 133 -4.54 7.83 14.38
CA CYS A 133 -4.68 8.49 13.09
C CYS A 133 -3.32 8.88 12.51
N PHE A 134 -3.04 8.44 11.30
CA PHE A 134 -1.91 8.89 10.49
C PHE A 134 -2.41 9.88 9.45
N GLU A 135 -2.03 11.13 9.60
CA GLU A 135 -2.58 12.26 8.86
C GLU A 135 -1.98 12.38 7.45
N ARG A 136 -2.78 12.87 6.52
CA ARG A 136 -2.38 13.19 5.14
C ARG A 136 -1.11 14.06 5.10
N GLY A 137 -0.21 13.74 4.16
CA GLY A 137 1.01 14.51 3.91
C GLY A 137 2.07 14.37 4.98
N LYS A 138 1.91 13.42 5.91
CA LYS A 138 2.90 13.12 6.94
C LYS A 138 3.52 11.73 6.75
N VAL A 139 4.77 11.64 7.15
CA VAL A 139 5.54 10.39 7.23
C VAL A 139 5.76 10.05 8.70
N TYR A 140 5.51 8.80 9.04
CA TYR A 140 5.65 8.30 10.41
C TYR A 140 6.60 7.10 10.42
N ASN A 141 7.43 7.01 11.45
CA ASN A 141 8.21 5.83 11.76
C ASN A 141 7.73 5.27 13.11
N VAL A 142 7.03 4.15 13.07
CA VAL A 142 6.40 3.57 14.26
C VAL A 142 7.13 2.33 14.78
N ALA A 143 8.17 1.87 14.08
CA ALA A 143 8.82 0.58 14.34
C ALA A 143 7.77 -0.55 14.46
N THR A 144 7.26 -0.85 15.64
CA THR A 144 6.11 -1.75 15.85
C THR A 144 4.99 -0.97 16.53
N LEU A 145 3.85 -0.87 15.84
CA LEU A 145 2.61 -0.37 16.41
C LEU A 145 1.84 -1.53 17.03
N GLU A 146 1.84 -1.61 18.35
CA GLU A 146 1.06 -2.60 19.08
C GLU A 146 -0.37 -2.13 19.27
N LEU A 147 -1.34 -3.00 18.92
CA LEU A 147 -2.77 -2.71 19.04
C LEU A 147 -3.41 -3.50 20.18
N HIS A 148 -4.46 -2.93 20.73
CA HIS A 148 -5.27 -3.47 21.81
C HIS A 148 -6.73 -3.60 21.40
N ASP A 149 -7.57 -4.12 22.29
CA ASP A 149 -9.01 -4.27 22.08
C ASP A 149 -9.67 -2.95 21.69
N ASN A 150 -10.47 -3.00 20.62
CA ASN A 150 -11.23 -1.87 20.06
C ASN A 150 -10.39 -0.77 19.39
N ASP A 151 -9.12 -1.01 19.09
CA ASP A 151 -8.32 -0.05 18.36
C ASP A 151 -8.81 0.12 16.92
N VAL A 152 -8.93 1.37 16.53
CA VAL A 152 -9.28 1.81 15.18
C VAL A 152 -8.15 2.66 14.62
N VAL A 153 -7.33 2.06 13.79
CA VAL A 153 -6.21 2.70 13.11
C VAL A 153 -6.68 3.23 11.77
N TYR A 154 -6.55 4.53 11.56
CA TYR A 154 -6.90 5.18 10.31
C TYR A 154 -5.67 5.78 9.63
N LEU A 155 -5.34 5.26 8.44
CA LEU A 155 -4.29 5.79 7.59
C LEU A 155 -4.94 6.70 6.53
N GLU A 156 -4.80 8.01 6.69
CA GLU A 156 -5.35 8.97 5.75
C GLU A 156 -4.67 8.87 4.39
N GLU A 157 -5.43 9.08 3.30
CA GLU A 157 -4.86 9.12 1.95
C GLU A 157 -3.67 10.08 1.89
N GLY A 158 -2.52 9.61 1.36
CA GLY A 158 -1.28 10.38 1.30
C GLY A 158 -0.46 10.40 2.59
N SER A 159 -0.83 9.61 3.61
CA SER A 159 0.08 9.30 4.72
C SER A 159 0.98 8.12 4.36
N VAL A 160 2.22 8.15 4.87
CA VAL A 160 3.17 7.02 4.76
C VAL A 160 3.62 6.63 6.15
N VAL A 161 3.43 5.36 6.49
CA VAL A 161 3.80 4.79 7.79
C VAL A 161 4.87 3.75 7.58
N TYR A 162 6.08 4.01 8.03
CA TYR A 162 7.16 3.04 8.10
C TYR A 162 7.07 2.27 9.40
N GLY A 163 6.91 0.94 9.29
CA GLY A 163 6.78 0.10 10.45
C GLY A 163 5.90 -1.11 10.21
N ARG A 164 5.62 -1.81 11.29
CA ARG A 164 4.68 -2.94 11.32
C ARG A 164 3.57 -2.69 12.33
N ILE A 165 2.46 -3.39 12.13
CA ILE A 165 1.32 -3.42 13.05
C ILE A 165 1.26 -4.82 13.66
N TYR A 166 1.16 -4.87 14.98
CA TYR A 166 1.09 -6.11 15.74
C TYR A 166 -0.09 -6.11 16.69
N ALA A 167 -0.77 -7.26 16.80
CA ALA A 167 -1.74 -7.52 17.85
C ALA A 167 -1.79 -9.00 18.19
N CYS A 168 -2.05 -9.32 19.46
CA CYS A 168 -2.18 -10.68 19.92
C CYS A 168 -3.36 -10.82 20.89
N GLN A 169 -4.27 -11.76 20.62
CA GLN A 169 -5.44 -12.04 21.44
C GLN A 169 -6.39 -10.84 21.66
N CYS A 170 -6.42 -9.91 20.70
CA CYS A 170 -7.23 -8.70 20.74
C CYS A 170 -8.54 -8.86 19.97
N LYS A 171 -9.51 -7.97 20.25
CA LYS A 171 -10.83 -7.99 19.61
C LYS A 171 -11.21 -6.64 19.05
N ASN A 172 -12.07 -6.68 18.00
CA ASN A 172 -12.66 -5.48 17.38
C ASN A 172 -11.63 -4.50 16.84
N ILE A 173 -10.59 -4.99 16.17
CA ILE A 173 -9.53 -4.16 15.57
C ILE A 173 -9.96 -3.71 14.18
N GLN A 174 -9.69 -2.46 13.86
CA GLN A 174 -9.82 -1.94 12.50
C GLN A 174 -8.51 -1.27 12.06
N ILE A 175 -8.02 -1.63 10.87
CA ILE A 175 -6.88 -1.01 10.20
C ILE A 175 -7.36 -0.56 8.83
N ILE A 176 -7.73 0.70 8.69
CA ILE A 176 -8.47 1.18 7.53
C ILE A 176 -7.97 2.54 7.03
N GLY A 177 -8.36 2.88 5.82
CA GLY A 177 -7.99 4.15 5.18
C GLY A 177 -7.42 3.96 3.78
N ASN A 178 -6.75 4.97 3.25
CA ASN A 178 -6.13 4.93 1.93
C ASN A 178 -4.64 5.35 1.97
N GLY A 179 -4.02 5.31 3.15
CA GLY A 179 -2.59 5.54 3.33
C GLY A 179 -1.74 4.30 3.04
N ILE A 180 -0.43 4.44 3.22
CA ILE A 180 0.58 3.43 2.91
C ILE A 180 1.22 2.94 4.19
N LEU A 181 1.31 1.62 4.37
CA LEU A 181 2.17 0.95 5.33
C LEU A 181 3.36 0.34 4.57
N ASN A 182 4.57 0.79 4.89
CA ASN A 182 5.79 0.47 4.17
C ASN A 182 6.83 -0.17 5.09
N GLY A 183 7.32 -1.34 4.69
CA GLY A 183 8.32 -2.13 5.42
C GLY A 183 9.76 -1.94 4.94
N SER A 184 10.03 -1.05 3.99
CA SER A 184 11.37 -0.90 3.40
C SER A 184 12.53 -0.62 4.39
N PRO A 185 12.33 -0.03 5.59
CA PRO A 185 13.41 0.11 6.56
C PRO A 185 13.90 -1.20 7.16
N TRP A 186 13.14 -2.29 7.02
CA TRP A 186 13.52 -3.58 7.59
C TRP A 186 14.04 -4.52 6.51
N HIS A 187 15.18 -5.13 6.77
CA HIS A 187 15.63 -6.29 6.01
C HIS A 187 15.25 -7.58 6.75
N LEU A 188 15.26 -8.68 6.01
CA LEU A 188 15.16 -10.00 6.65
C LEU A 188 16.23 -10.11 7.72
N PRO A 189 15.88 -10.31 8.98
CA PRO A 189 16.88 -10.60 9.99
C PRO A 189 17.58 -11.90 9.63
N ASP A 190 18.90 -11.98 9.83
CA ASP A 190 19.71 -13.18 9.64
C ASP A 190 19.26 -14.34 10.54
N SER A 191 18.33 -14.10 11.43
CA SER A 191 17.83 -15.05 12.41
C SER A 191 16.34 -15.23 12.29
N ASN A 192 15.88 -16.40 11.92
CA ASN A 192 14.59 -17.07 12.24
C ASN A 192 13.29 -16.23 12.40
N GLY A 193 13.34 -14.92 12.23
CA GLY A 193 12.22 -14.02 12.43
C GLY A 193 11.28 -14.03 11.23
N LYS A 194 10.10 -14.58 11.40
CA LYS A 194 9.00 -14.38 10.48
C LYS A 194 8.48 -12.96 10.69
N LEU A 195 8.83 -12.04 9.79
CA LEU A 195 8.36 -10.66 9.86
C LEU A 195 7.16 -10.46 8.94
N PHE A 196 6.03 -10.11 9.56
CA PHE A 196 4.82 -9.69 8.88
C PHE A 196 4.64 -8.19 9.11
N LEU A 197 4.21 -7.45 8.10
CA LEU A 197 3.89 -6.03 8.30
C LEU A 197 2.58 -5.84 9.08
N VAL A 198 1.61 -6.72 8.87
CA VAL A 198 0.41 -6.78 9.69
C VAL A 198 0.34 -8.18 10.30
N ASP A 199 0.70 -8.30 11.57
CA ASP A 199 0.77 -9.55 12.32
C ASP A 199 -0.31 -9.58 13.41
N LEU A 200 -1.39 -10.30 13.15
CA LEU A 200 -2.56 -10.36 14.01
C LEU A 200 -2.79 -11.81 14.48
N ARG A 201 -2.36 -12.12 15.70
CA ARG A 201 -2.40 -13.47 16.23
C ARG A 201 -3.60 -13.67 17.15
N TRP A 202 -4.42 -14.68 16.86
CA TRP A 202 -5.61 -15.02 17.65
C TRP A 202 -6.56 -13.84 17.93
N CYS A 203 -6.62 -12.89 17.01
CA CYS A 203 -7.53 -11.77 17.11
C CYS A 203 -8.92 -12.15 16.60
N GLU A 204 -9.95 -11.53 17.15
CA GLU A 204 -11.34 -11.71 16.78
C GLU A 204 -11.95 -10.42 16.25
N ASN A 205 -12.83 -10.50 15.24
CA ASN A 205 -13.52 -9.36 14.65
C ASN A 205 -12.53 -8.27 14.13
N VAL A 206 -11.72 -8.65 13.14
CA VAL A 206 -10.72 -7.77 12.53
C VAL A 206 -11.20 -7.28 11.17
N ARG A 207 -11.01 -5.98 10.90
CA ARG A 207 -11.26 -5.36 9.59
C ARG A 207 -9.98 -4.69 9.09
N ILE A 208 -9.53 -5.07 7.89
CA ILE A 208 -8.43 -4.41 7.18
C ILE A 208 -8.98 -3.97 5.83
N GLU A 209 -8.94 -2.66 5.53
CA GLU A 209 -9.56 -2.15 4.32
C GLU A 209 -8.91 -0.86 3.79
N GLY A 210 -8.69 -0.82 2.47
CA GLY A 210 -8.30 0.35 1.70
C GLY A 210 -6.82 0.70 1.75
N ILE A 211 -6.07 0.31 2.78
CA ILE A 211 -4.65 0.60 2.92
C ILE A 211 -3.81 -0.08 1.83
N THR A 212 -2.68 0.52 1.50
CA THR A 212 -1.66 -0.06 0.64
C THR A 212 -0.50 -0.55 1.49
N VAL A 213 -0.15 -1.84 1.36
CA VAL A 213 0.96 -2.45 2.12
C VAL A 213 2.06 -2.84 1.14
N VAL A 214 3.28 -2.33 1.34
CA VAL A 214 4.42 -2.52 0.43
C VAL A 214 5.70 -2.86 1.19
N ASP A 215 6.64 -3.45 0.46
CA ASP A 215 8.02 -3.70 0.91
C ASP A 215 8.12 -4.48 2.22
N SER A 216 7.25 -5.46 2.39
CA SER A 216 7.42 -6.40 3.50
C SER A 216 8.66 -7.26 3.28
N PRO A 217 9.54 -7.42 4.28
CA PRO A 217 10.69 -8.31 4.17
C PRO A 217 10.28 -9.79 4.04
N MET A 218 9.05 -10.16 4.43
CA MET A 218 8.50 -11.51 4.22
C MET A 218 7.03 -11.44 3.76
N TRP A 219 6.09 -11.53 4.70
CA TRP A 219 4.65 -11.51 4.42
C TRP A 219 4.04 -10.16 4.74
N GLN A 220 3.10 -9.74 3.94
CA GLN A 220 2.41 -8.46 4.16
C GLN A 220 1.35 -8.58 5.26
N ILE A 221 0.62 -9.70 5.30
CA ILE A 221 -0.44 -9.99 6.26
C ILE A 221 -0.41 -11.47 6.63
#